data_6bab9a09bf8b6b906aed2890ccae3c8f
#
_entry.id   6bab9a09bf8b6b906aed2890ccae3c8f
#
_cell.length_a   1.000
_cell.length_b   1.000
_cell.length_c   1.000
_cell.angle_alpha   90.00
_cell.angle_beta   90.00
_cell.angle_gamma   90.00
#
_symmetry.space_group_name_H-M   'P 1'
#
loop_
_entity.id
_entity.type
_entity.pdbx_description
1 polymer ?
#
loop_
_entity_poly.entity_id
_entity_poly.type
_entity_poly.pdbx_seq_one_letter_code
_entity_poly.pdbx_strand_id
1 'polypeptide(L)'
;MPNVEIRKVSSKKDLRTFIDFHYDLYKGNAYDAPALFIDDMNTLSKDKNAAFEFCEAEYYLAYKNRKPVGRVAAIINKRANEKWKDESVRFGWIDFVDDIEVSRALLNAVEDYGRLHGMKHIVGPLGFTDMDPEGMLTWGFDQLGTMATIYNYPYYPEHIEKLGGWVKDNDYVEFKLPIPDTIPEKYTKVAKMVEKRYNLHIKKFSKKDVYKGGYGLKIFRLINEAFKDLYGYSEMSDKQIKQYIDMWMPLVDFNLVTGIEDWNTPDHELIGIGITIPSLARALQKCRRGRLLPFGWWHVVRALKFRKTKIVDLMLIGIKPEYHNKGANALMFADLIPWYQKYGLEWGESQVEMETNEKVQGQWQYLDHVHHKSRRCYRKSL
;
A
#
# COMPACT_ATOMS: atom_id res chain seq x y z
N MET A 1 -9.17 31.97 -20.51
CA MET A 1 -9.58 30.63 -20.01
C MET A 1 -10.00 30.81 -18.56
N PRO A 2 -11.00 30.08 -18.02
CA PRO A 2 -11.36 30.21 -16.62
C PRO A 2 -10.19 29.81 -15.75
N ASN A 3 -9.83 30.69 -14.80
CA ASN A 3 -8.71 30.48 -13.89
C ASN A 3 -8.99 29.26 -12.99
N VAL A 4 -7.96 28.47 -12.69
CA VAL A 4 -8.03 27.42 -11.67
C VAL A 4 -8.01 28.07 -10.29
N GLU A 5 -9.02 27.79 -9.49
CA GLU A 5 -9.12 28.26 -8.11
C GLU A 5 -8.75 27.12 -7.16
N ILE A 6 -7.74 27.33 -6.31
CA ILE A 6 -7.36 26.37 -5.26
C ILE A 6 -8.09 26.74 -3.97
N ARG A 7 -8.75 25.77 -3.35
CA ARG A 7 -9.43 25.91 -2.06
C ARG A 7 -8.91 24.88 -1.07
N LYS A 8 -8.57 25.35 0.11
CA LYS A 8 -8.22 24.50 1.24
C LYS A 8 -9.47 23.77 1.77
N VAL A 9 -9.33 22.49 2.04
CA VAL A 9 -10.36 21.68 2.71
C VAL A 9 -10.41 22.06 4.19
N SER A 10 -11.50 22.68 4.63
CA SER A 10 -11.65 23.20 5.99
C SER A 10 -12.79 22.58 6.78
N SER A 11 -13.66 21.83 6.12
CA SER A 11 -14.84 21.21 6.74
C SER A 11 -14.96 19.73 6.38
N LYS A 12 -15.77 18.98 7.18
CA LYS A 12 -16.12 17.58 6.85
C LYS A 12 -16.83 17.47 5.50
N LYS A 13 -17.54 18.53 5.08
CA LYS A 13 -18.19 18.57 3.76
C LYS A 13 -17.15 18.67 2.65
N ASP A 14 -16.14 19.51 2.82
CA ASP A 14 -15.06 19.65 1.84
C ASP A 14 -14.24 18.36 1.77
N LEU A 15 -13.97 17.72 2.93
CA LEU A 15 -13.27 16.44 2.96
C LEU A 15 -14.04 15.34 2.21
N ARG A 16 -15.37 15.32 2.34
CA ARG A 16 -16.21 14.41 1.53
C ARG A 16 -16.10 14.72 0.03
N THR A 17 -16.08 15.98 -0.34
CA THR A 17 -15.90 16.38 -1.75
C THR A 17 -14.52 15.97 -2.25
N PHE A 18 -13.49 16.11 -1.43
CA PHE A 18 -12.13 15.68 -1.72
C PHE A 18 -12.06 14.17 -2.00
N ILE A 19 -12.66 13.35 -1.16
CA ILE A 19 -12.70 11.89 -1.33
C ILE A 19 -13.59 11.50 -2.52
N ASP A 20 -14.78 12.11 -2.63
CA ASP A 20 -15.74 11.80 -3.68
C ASP A 20 -15.23 12.15 -5.08
N PHE A 21 -14.27 13.10 -5.21
CA PHE A 21 -13.67 13.48 -6.49
C PHE A 21 -13.00 12.31 -7.19
N HIS A 22 -12.28 11.45 -6.46
CA HIS A 22 -11.66 10.25 -7.02
C HIS A 22 -12.70 9.33 -7.70
N TYR A 23 -13.79 9.02 -6.98
CA TYR A 23 -14.82 8.14 -7.55
C TYR A 23 -15.53 8.74 -8.77
N ASP A 24 -15.64 10.06 -8.83
CA ASP A 24 -16.24 10.74 -9.98
C ASP A 24 -15.28 10.74 -11.18
N LEU A 25 -13.99 10.97 -10.96
CA LEU A 25 -12.96 10.97 -11.99
C LEU A 25 -12.76 9.59 -12.64
N TYR A 26 -12.72 8.52 -11.81
CA TYR A 26 -12.51 7.16 -12.29
C TYR A 26 -13.80 6.37 -12.53
N LYS A 27 -14.93 7.05 -12.58
CA LYS A 27 -16.22 6.38 -12.82
C LYS A 27 -16.23 5.59 -14.12
N GLY A 28 -16.41 4.26 -14.01
CA GLY A 28 -16.42 3.36 -15.16
C GLY A 28 -15.03 2.91 -15.65
N ASN A 29 -13.96 3.35 -14.99
CA ASN A 29 -12.63 2.83 -15.27
C ASN A 29 -12.55 1.35 -14.89
N ALA A 30 -11.96 0.52 -15.78
CA ALA A 30 -11.88 -0.93 -15.59
C ALA A 30 -10.71 -1.36 -14.70
N TYR A 31 -9.77 -0.48 -14.42
CA TYR A 31 -8.47 -0.79 -13.82
C TYR A 31 -8.27 -0.17 -12.42
N ASP A 32 -9.00 0.91 -12.11
CA ASP A 32 -8.98 1.50 -10.76
C ASP A 32 -9.62 0.56 -9.74
N ALA A 33 -8.94 0.34 -8.61
CA ALA A 33 -9.44 -0.39 -7.45
C ALA A 33 -9.65 0.62 -6.30
N PRO A 34 -10.79 1.31 -6.24
CA PRO A 34 -10.97 2.43 -5.34
C PRO A 34 -10.95 1.98 -3.86
N ALA A 35 -10.40 2.81 -2.99
CA ALA A 35 -10.46 2.61 -1.55
C ALA A 35 -11.93 2.61 -1.04
N LEU A 36 -12.17 2.08 0.16
CA LEU A 36 -13.46 2.30 0.83
C LEU A 36 -13.54 3.75 1.33
N PHE A 37 -14.68 4.38 1.11
CA PHE A 37 -14.92 5.77 1.55
C PHE A 37 -14.64 5.99 3.04
N ILE A 38 -14.97 5.00 3.88
CA ILE A 38 -14.75 5.09 5.33
C ILE A 38 -13.26 5.03 5.68
N ASP A 39 -12.47 4.30 4.92
CA ASP A 39 -11.03 4.17 5.14
C ASP A 39 -10.35 5.51 4.80
N ASP A 40 -10.63 6.11 3.64
CA ASP A 40 -10.15 7.45 3.31
C ASP A 40 -10.62 8.50 4.33
N MET A 41 -11.90 8.46 4.76
CA MET A 41 -12.39 9.37 5.78
C MET A 41 -11.65 9.23 7.11
N ASN A 42 -11.26 8.03 7.50
CA ASN A 42 -10.50 7.79 8.73
C ASN A 42 -9.03 8.22 8.55
N THR A 43 -8.41 7.85 7.44
CA THR A 43 -7.00 8.18 7.13
C THR A 43 -6.77 9.67 7.02
N LEU A 44 -7.69 10.40 6.39
CA LEU A 44 -7.57 11.86 6.20
C LEU A 44 -8.10 12.69 7.37
N SER A 45 -8.73 12.08 8.39
CA SER A 45 -9.25 12.79 9.56
C SER A 45 -8.20 12.90 10.66
N LYS A 46 -7.90 14.14 11.08
CA LYS A 46 -6.91 14.45 12.14
C LYS A 46 -7.23 13.80 13.48
N ASP A 47 -8.50 13.65 13.80
CA ASP A 47 -8.99 13.07 15.05
C ASP A 47 -8.98 11.53 15.05
N LYS A 48 -8.77 10.89 13.90
CA LYS A 48 -8.85 9.46 13.75
C LYS A 48 -7.53 8.79 13.38
N ASN A 49 -6.73 9.40 12.52
CA ASN A 49 -5.48 8.82 12.07
C ASN A 49 -4.35 9.09 13.07
N ALA A 50 -3.78 8.03 13.64
CA ALA A 50 -2.67 8.12 14.58
C ALA A 50 -1.38 8.72 13.96
N ALA A 51 -1.23 8.73 12.64
CA ALA A 51 -0.09 9.38 11.98
C ALA A 51 -0.01 10.88 12.26
N PHE A 52 -1.11 11.53 12.62
CA PHE A 52 -1.09 12.96 13.03
C PHE A 52 -0.37 13.22 14.35
N GLU A 53 0.11 12.21 15.06
CA GLU A 53 1.03 12.39 16.20
C GLU A 53 2.41 12.92 15.73
N PHE A 54 2.79 12.68 14.48
CA PHE A 54 4.08 13.09 13.91
C PHE A 54 3.98 13.65 12.48
N CYS A 55 2.79 13.66 11.90
CA CYS A 55 2.52 14.27 10.59
C CYS A 55 1.69 15.52 10.71
N GLU A 56 1.96 16.48 9.81
CA GLU A 56 1.09 17.61 9.53
C GLU A 56 0.57 17.48 8.10
N ALA A 57 -0.69 17.85 7.87
CA ALA A 57 -1.25 17.79 6.53
C ALA A 57 -2.31 18.84 6.28
N GLU A 58 -2.35 19.31 5.02
CA GLU A 58 -3.42 20.11 4.45
C GLU A 58 -3.90 19.49 3.14
N TYR A 59 -5.16 19.69 2.83
CA TYR A 59 -5.79 19.15 1.64
C TYR A 59 -6.32 20.27 0.78
N TYR A 60 -6.16 20.15 -0.53
CA TYR A 60 -6.56 21.16 -1.49
C TYR A 60 -7.44 20.57 -2.58
N LEU A 61 -8.46 21.34 -2.98
CA LEU A 61 -9.32 21.08 -4.13
C LEU A 61 -9.09 22.15 -5.17
N ALA A 62 -8.91 21.75 -6.42
CA ALA A 62 -8.91 22.67 -7.56
C ALA A 62 -10.31 22.77 -8.17
N TYR A 63 -10.72 23.98 -8.48
CA TYR A 63 -12.03 24.27 -9.09
C TYR A 63 -11.87 25.02 -10.42
N LYS A 64 -12.68 24.63 -11.40
CA LYS A 64 -12.97 25.42 -12.62
C LYS A 64 -14.50 25.54 -12.77
N ASN A 65 -14.98 26.75 -13.03
CA ASN A 65 -16.44 27.00 -13.17
C ASN A 65 -17.25 26.43 -12.00
N ARG A 66 -16.77 26.57 -10.77
CA ARG A 66 -17.38 26.04 -9.51
C ARG A 66 -17.49 24.52 -9.43
N LYS A 67 -16.87 23.77 -10.33
CA LYS A 67 -16.80 22.31 -10.29
C LYS A 67 -15.42 21.88 -9.80
N PRO A 68 -15.31 20.86 -8.93
CA PRO A 68 -14.00 20.30 -8.58
C PRO A 68 -13.39 19.62 -9.82
N VAL A 69 -12.14 19.91 -10.09
CA VAL A 69 -11.36 19.40 -11.23
C VAL A 69 -10.05 18.74 -10.81
N GLY A 70 -9.73 18.77 -9.52
CA GLY A 70 -8.58 18.09 -8.97
C GLY A 70 -8.50 18.18 -7.46
N ARG A 71 -7.68 17.31 -6.87
CA ARG A 71 -7.40 17.24 -5.44
C ARG A 71 -5.92 16.92 -5.20
N VAL A 72 -5.38 17.32 -4.06
CA VAL A 72 -4.05 16.91 -3.57
C VAL A 72 -3.95 17.09 -2.06
N ALA A 73 -3.23 16.18 -1.40
CA ALA A 73 -2.81 16.32 -0.01
C ALA A 73 -1.35 16.79 0.05
N ALA A 74 -1.07 17.82 0.87
CA ALA A 74 0.27 18.21 1.27
C ALA A 74 0.53 17.63 2.67
N ILE A 75 1.60 16.85 2.82
CA ILE A 75 1.88 16.09 4.04
C ILE A 75 3.35 16.29 4.44
N ILE A 76 3.60 16.60 5.70
CA ILE A 76 4.95 16.63 6.29
C ILE A 76 5.00 15.51 7.33
N ASN A 77 5.79 14.47 7.05
CA ASN A 77 6.09 13.41 8.02
C ASN A 77 7.40 13.77 8.74
N LYS A 78 7.28 14.36 9.92
CA LYS A 78 8.44 14.82 10.71
C LYS A 78 9.37 13.67 11.10
N ARG A 79 8.81 12.51 11.43
CA ARG A 79 9.59 11.32 11.82
C ARG A 79 10.42 10.78 10.65
N ALA A 80 9.83 10.70 9.45
CA ALA A 80 10.58 10.29 8.26
C ALA A 80 11.64 11.33 7.90
N ASN A 81 11.30 12.61 7.91
CA ASN A 81 12.26 13.70 7.62
C ASN A 81 13.46 13.68 8.59
N GLU A 82 13.22 13.48 9.88
CA GLU A 82 14.27 13.33 10.89
C GLU A 82 15.15 12.11 10.65
N LYS A 83 14.53 10.95 10.46
CA LYS A 83 15.22 9.66 10.25
C LYS A 83 16.10 9.68 9.01
N TRP A 84 15.57 10.17 7.91
CA TRP A 84 16.26 10.19 6.61
C TRP A 84 17.05 11.47 6.37
N LYS A 85 17.06 12.41 7.32
CA LYS A 85 17.70 13.74 7.21
C LYS A 85 17.26 14.47 5.94
N ASP A 86 15.98 14.38 5.65
CA ASP A 86 15.33 15.00 4.51
C ASP A 86 14.38 16.12 4.99
N GLU A 87 14.33 17.23 4.26
CA GLU A 87 13.45 18.35 4.54
C GLU A 87 12.41 18.45 3.42
N SER A 88 11.53 17.45 3.36
CA SER A 88 10.56 17.32 2.29
C SER A 88 9.11 17.43 2.74
N VAL A 89 8.28 18.03 1.87
CA VAL A 89 6.83 17.90 1.87
C VAL A 89 6.43 16.83 0.87
N ARG A 90 5.55 15.94 1.28
CA ARG A 90 4.98 14.89 0.42
C ARG A 90 3.73 15.44 -0.28
N PHE A 91 3.54 15.08 -1.55
CA PHE A 91 2.22 15.18 -2.19
C PHE A 91 1.61 13.78 -2.30
N GLY A 92 0.35 13.64 -1.88
CA GLY A 92 -0.40 12.38 -1.94
C GLY A 92 -1.86 12.63 -2.31
N TRP A 93 -2.65 11.57 -2.50
CA TRP A 93 -4.06 11.68 -2.94
C TRP A 93 -4.23 12.68 -4.09
N ILE A 94 -3.25 12.73 -5.02
CA ILE A 94 -3.30 13.63 -6.16
C ILE A 94 -4.14 13.03 -7.26
N ASP A 95 -5.21 13.73 -7.62
CA ASP A 95 -6.06 13.40 -8.77
C ASP A 95 -6.45 14.68 -9.50
N PHE A 96 -6.48 14.63 -10.83
CA PHE A 96 -6.85 15.78 -11.65
C PHE A 96 -7.35 15.37 -13.02
N VAL A 97 -8.18 16.23 -13.61
CA VAL A 97 -8.59 16.08 -15.02
C VAL A 97 -7.41 16.39 -15.94
N ASP A 98 -7.45 15.89 -17.19
CA ASP A 98 -6.39 16.15 -18.19
C ASP A 98 -6.33 17.63 -18.60
N ASP A 99 -5.75 18.44 -17.71
CA ASP A 99 -5.56 19.89 -17.86
C ASP A 99 -4.31 20.31 -17.09
N ILE A 100 -3.27 20.70 -17.83
CA ILE A 100 -1.95 21.02 -17.26
C ILE A 100 -1.99 22.19 -16.25
N GLU A 101 -2.94 23.12 -16.40
CA GLU A 101 -3.08 24.21 -15.43
C GLU A 101 -3.66 23.75 -14.09
N VAL A 102 -4.44 22.66 -14.11
CA VAL A 102 -4.96 22.04 -12.88
C VAL A 102 -3.85 21.35 -12.11
N SER A 103 -3.07 20.47 -12.78
CA SER A 103 -1.94 19.80 -12.14
C SER A 103 -0.88 20.77 -11.64
N ARG A 104 -0.57 21.83 -12.43
CA ARG A 104 0.32 22.92 -12.03
C ARG A 104 -0.17 23.60 -10.74
N ALA A 105 -1.44 23.99 -10.71
CA ALA A 105 -2.00 24.71 -9.56
C ALA A 105 -2.02 23.85 -8.28
N LEU A 106 -2.33 22.56 -8.41
CA LEU A 106 -2.31 21.62 -7.28
C LEU A 106 -0.89 21.43 -6.72
N LEU A 107 0.08 21.17 -7.59
CA LEU A 107 1.47 20.98 -7.17
C LEU A 107 2.06 22.26 -6.58
N ASN A 108 1.78 23.43 -7.17
CA ASN A 108 2.17 24.71 -6.59
C ASN A 108 1.61 24.92 -5.18
N ALA A 109 0.35 24.51 -4.92
CA ALA A 109 -0.22 24.60 -3.58
C ALA A 109 0.54 23.76 -2.55
N VAL A 110 1.04 22.57 -2.95
CA VAL A 110 1.91 21.75 -2.09
C VAL A 110 3.29 22.37 -1.92
N GLU A 111 3.88 22.93 -2.99
CA GLU A 111 5.16 23.64 -2.94
C GLU A 111 5.08 24.85 -1.98
N ASP A 112 4.01 25.65 -2.08
CA ASP A 112 3.80 26.81 -1.20
C ASP A 112 3.62 26.39 0.26
N TYR A 113 2.87 25.29 0.50
CA TYR A 113 2.77 24.70 1.84
C TYR A 113 4.14 24.25 2.36
N GLY A 114 4.94 23.59 1.53
CA GLY A 114 6.30 23.17 1.87
C GLY A 114 7.20 24.35 2.22
N ARG A 115 7.24 25.39 1.38
CA ARG A 115 8.02 26.62 1.63
C ARG A 115 7.62 27.31 2.94
N LEU A 116 6.31 27.39 3.20
CA LEU A 116 5.78 28.00 4.44
C LEU A 116 6.28 27.27 5.70
N HIS A 117 6.51 25.94 5.59
CA HIS A 117 6.99 25.10 6.69
C HIS A 117 8.50 24.85 6.64
N GLY A 118 9.26 25.58 5.81
CA GLY A 118 10.71 25.47 5.72
C GLY A 118 11.24 24.20 5.04
N MET A 119 10.40 23.52 4.27
CA MET A 119 10.86 22.36 3.50
C MET A 119 11.67 22.79 2.29
N LYS A 120 12.62 21.96 1.88
CA LYS A 120 13.52 22.20 0.73
C LYS A 120 13.12 21.43 -0.52
N HIS A 121 12.32 20.38 -0.35
CA HIS A 121 11.93 19.50 -1.45
C HIS A 121 10.44 19.20 -1.38
N ILE A 122 9.85 18.93 -2.55
CA ILE A 122 8.56 18.25 -2.68
C ILE A 122 8.80 16.85 -3.26
N VAL A 123 8.15 15.83 -2.69
CA VAL A 123 8.32 14.42 -3.08
C VAL A 123 6.97 13.69 -3.13
N GLY A 124 6.81 12.75 -4.03
CA GLY A 124 5.61 11.91 -4.08
C GLY A 124 5.31 11.32 -5.47
N PRO A 125 4.12 10.69 -5.61
CA PRO A 125 3.04 10.58 -4.61
C PRO A 125 3.41 9.67 -3.43
N LEU A 126 3.22 10.16 -2.20
CA LEU A 126 3.43 9.44 -0.95
C LEU A 126 2.33 9.81 0.06
N GLY A 127 1.92 8.85 0.88
CA GLY A 127 0.99 9.09 1.97
C GLY A 127 1.64 9.55 3.28
N PHE A 128 0.92 9.41 4.38
CA PHE A 128 1.42 9.71 5.73
C PHE A 128 2.57 8.76 6.10
N THR A 129 2.42 7.48 5.78
CA THR A 129 3.38 6.40 6.07
C THR A 129 3.44 5.44 4.88
N ASP A 130 4.36 4.50 4.91
CA ASP A 130 4.53 3.46 3.90
C ASP A 130 3.42 2.39 3.91
N MET A 131 2.45 2.53 4.83
CA MET A 131 1.22 1.73 4.80
C MET A 131 0.13 2.37 3.92
N ASP A 132 0.33 3.60 3.49
CA ASP A 132 -0.54 4.27 2.51
C ASP A 132 -0.04 3.99 1.08
N PRO A 133 -0.93 4.08 0.08
CA PRO A 133 -0.53 3.90 -1.32
C PRO A 133 0.53 4.90 -1.77
N GLU A 134 1.53 4.42 -2.51
CA GLU A 134 2.66 5.21 -2.98
C GLU A 134 3.00 4.97 -4.45
N GLY A 135 3.66 5.95 -5.05
CA GLY A 135 4.13 5.90 -6.43
C GLY A 135 3.05 6.14 -7.49
N MET A 136 3.32 7.04 -8.42
CA MET A 136 2.51 7.30 -9.61
C MET A 136 2.74 6.17 -10.62
N LEU A 137 1.66 5.57 -11.12
CA LEU A 137 1.73 4.56 -12.17
C LEU A 137 2.35 5.18 -13.44
N THR A 138 3.38 4.54 -13.98
CA THR A 138 4.11 4.98 -15.19
C THR A 138 4.02 3.95 -16.31
N TRP A 139 3.70 2.71 -15.99
CA TRP A 139 3.52 1.63 -16.95
C TRP A 139 2.53 0.58 -16.41
N GLY A 140 1.80 -0.10 -17.31
CA GLY A 140 0.77 -1.08 -16.93
C GLY A 140 -0.60 -0.44 -16.67
N PHE A 141 -0.94 0.64 -17.36
CA PHE A 141 -2.21 1.37 -17.22
C PHE A 141 -3.45 0.53 -17.58
N ASP A 142 -3.26 -0.58 -18.29
CA ASP A 142 -4.26 -1.57 -18.68
C ASP A 142 -4.36 -2.74 -17.70
N GLN A 143 -3.67 -2.66 -16.56
CA GLN A 143 -3.67 -3.68 -15.52
C GLN A 143 -4.56 -3.26 -14.36
N LEU A 144 -5.33 -4.23 -13.79
CA LEU A 144 -6.15 -3.98 -12.61
C LEU A 144 -5.26 -3.63 -11.42
N GLY A 145 -5.58 -2.53 -10.73
CA GLY A 145 -4.95 -2.14 -9.47
C GLY A 145 -5.34 -3.06 -8.31
N THR A 146 -4.62 -2.95 -7.20
CA THR A 146 -4.99 -3.56 -5.92
C THR A 146 -5.58 -2.50 -4.98
N MET A 147 -6.18 -2.93 -3.88
CA MET A 147 -6.71 -2.00 -2.87
C MET A 147 -5.62 -1.18 -2.14
N ALA A 148 -4.35 -1.59 -2.28
CA ALA A 148 -3.20 -0.95 -1.63
C ALA A 148 -2.35 -0.11 -2.60
N THR A 149 -2.77 0.01 -3.87
CA THR A 149 -1.99 0.74 -4.88
C THR A 149 -2.82 1.83 -5.56
N ILE A 150 -2.15 2.90 -5.98
CA ILE A 150 -2.78 4.01 -6.71
C ILE A 150 -3.00 3.59 -8.16
N TYR A 151 -4.17 3.91 -8.73
CA TYR A 151 -4.36 3.98 -10.17
C TYR A 151 -4.35 5.47 -10.58
N ASN A 152 -3.73 5.75 -11.73
CA ASN A 152 -3.80 7.06 -12.38
C ASN A 152 -3.79 6.89 -13.90
N TYR A 153 -4.34 7.86 -14.61
CA TYR A 153 -4.32 7.90 -16.07
C TYR A 153 -2.91 8.16 -16.63
N PRO A 154 -2.63 7.74 -17.88
CA PRO A 154 -1.32 7.94 -18.52
C PRO A 154 -0.85 9.40 -18.58
N TYR A 155 -1.77 10.36 -18.66
CA TYR A 155 -1.41 11.79 -18.72
C TYR A 155 -0.79 12.33 -17.43
N TYR A 156 -0.88 11.61 -16.28
CA TYR A 156 -0.29 12.07 -15.01
C TYR A 156 1.25 12.20 -15.08
N PRO A 157 2.01 11.15 -15.40
CA PRO A 157 3.46 11.28 -15.59
C PRO A 157 3.83 12.25 -16.72
N GLU A 158 3.05 12.32 -17.81
CA GLU A 158 3.26 13.29 -18.86
C GLU A 158 3.15 14.74 -18.37
N HIS A 159 2.20 15.03 -17.46
CA HIS A 159 2.08 16.36 -16.85
C HIS A 159 3.29 16.68 -15.99
N ILE A 160 3.78 15.74 -15.16
CA ILE A 160 4.98 15.94 -14.35
C ILE A 160 6.18 16.30 -15.25
N GLU A 161 6.37 15.58 -16.35
CA GLU A 161 7.43 15.85 -17.31
C GLU A 161 7.29 17.23 -17.98
N LYS A 162 6.08 17.58 -18.45
CA LYS A 162 5.77 18.88 -19.07
C LYS A 162 5.93 20.07 -18.10
N LEU A 163 5.68 19.87 -16.81
CA LEU A 163 5.85 20.90 -15.79
C LEU A 163 7.33 21.21 -15.52
N GLY A 164 8.23 20.25 -15.76
CA GLY A 164 9.67 20.39 -15.62
C GLY A 164 10.18 20.55 -14.18
N GLY A 165 11.49 20.41 -14.01
CA GLY A 165 12.15 20.49 -12.70
C GLY A 165 11.99 19.27 -11.82
N TRP A 166 11.24 18.26 -12.23
CA TRP A 166 11.05 17.01 -11.53
C TRP A 166 12.11 15.99 -11.93
N VAL A 167 12.59 15.23 -10.95
CA VAL A 167 13.51 14.12 -11.15
C VAL A 167 12.93 12.85 -10.52
N LYS A 168 13.42 11.70 -10.97
CA LYS A 168 13.15 10.42 -10.31
C LYS A 168 13.66 10.47 -8.88
N ASP A 169 12.81 10.10 -7.93
CA ASP A 169 13.21 9.87 -6.54
C ASP A 169 13.35 8.37 -6.27
N ASN A 170 12.27 7.60 -6.46
CA ASN A 170 12.30 6.15 -6.33
C ASN A 170 11.35 5.50 -7.34
N ASP A 171 11.74 4.34 -7.88
CA ASP A 171 10.92 3.51 -8.74
C ASP A 171 10.49 2.23 -8.04
N TYR A 172 9.29 1.79 -8.38
CA TYR A 172 8.70 0.55 -7.89
C TYR A 172 8.25 -0.33 -9.05
N VAL A 173 8.30 -1.62 -8.83
CA VAL A 173 7.82 -2.68 -9.72
C VAL A 173 6.76 -3.52 -9.04
N GLU A 174 5.82 -4.06 -9.81
CA GLU A 174 4.81 -4.99 -9.33
C GLU A 174 4.78 -6.21 -10.23
N PHE A 175 4.67 -7.39 -9.63
CA PHE A 175 4.68 -8.67 -10.31
C PHE A 175 3.35 -9.39 -10.19
N LYS A 176 3.00 -10.09 -11.26
CA LYS A 176 1.91 -11.03 -11.32
C LYS A 176 2.48 -12.43 -11.37
N LEU A 177 2.04 -13.29 -10.45
CA LEU A 177 2.58 -14.62 -10.27
C LEU A 177 1.46 -15.65 -10.50
N PRO A 178 1.56 -16.52 -11.53
CA PRO A 178 0.64 -17.65 -11.64
C PRO A 178 0.80 -18.56 -10.43
N ILE A 179 -0.32 -19.01 -9.85
CA ILE A 179 -0.29 -20.00 -8.78
C ILE A 179 0.05 -21.35 -9.42
N PRO A 180 1.16 -22.01 -9.04
CA PRO A 180 1.58 -23.26 -9.65
C PRO A 180 0.62 -24.39 -9.28
N ASP A 181 0.36 -25.32 -10.20
CA ASP A 181 -0.44 -26.53 -9.96
C ASP A 181 0.21 -27.44 -8.92
N THR A 182 1.53 -27.46 -8.88
CA THR A 182 2.33 -28.19 -7.89
C THR A 182 3.38 -27.27 -7.28
N ILE A 183 3.60 -27.39 -5.96
CA ILE A 183 4.66 -26.60 -5.32
C ILE A 183 6.01 -27.02 -5.93
N PRO A 184 6.81 -26.09 -6.44
CA PRO A 184 8.13 -26.42 -6.96
C PRO A 184 8.95 -27.21 -5.94
N GLU A 185 9.52 -28.35 -6.37
CA GLU A 185 10.23 -29.28 -5.48
C GLU A 185 11.33 -28.59 -4.67
N LYS A 186 11.93 -27.55 -5.23
CA LYS A 186 12.96 -26.75 -4.57
C LYS A 186 12.42 -26.06 -3.31
N TYR A 187 11.20 -25.51 -3.32
CA TYR A 187 10.61 -24.89 -2.12
C TYR A 187 10.36 -25.93 -1.02
N THR A 188 9.84 -27.10 -1.37
CA THR A 188 9.58 -28.16 -0.38
C THR A 188 10.88 -28.72 0.20
N LYS A 189 11.93 -28.88 -0.62
CA LYS A 189 13.26 -29.32 -0.15
C LYS A 189 13.91 -28.27 0.74
N VAL A 190 13.89 -26.99 0.33
CA VAL A 190 14.45 -25.89 1.12
C VAL A 190 13.68 -25.72 2.42
N ALA A 191 12.35 -25.76 2.41
CA ALA A 191 11.53 -25.65 3.61
C ALA A 191 11.90 -26.73 4.65
N LYS A 192 11.96 -28.00 4.23
CA LYS A 192 12.38 -29.12 5.10
C LYS A 192 13.83 -28.96 5.63
N MET A 193 14.72 -28.45 4.78
CA MET A 193 16.12 -28.18 5.20
C MET A 193 16.17 -27.06 6.24
N VAL A 194 15.43 -25.97 6.03
CA VAL A 194 15.37 -24.82 6.94
C VAL A 194 14.82 -25.22 8.30
N GLU A 195 13.70 -25.97 8.29
CA GLU A 195 13.10 -26.52 9.50
C GLU A 195 14.10 -27.37 10.29
N LYS A 196 14.75 -28.32 9.62
CA LYS A 196 15.70 -29.23 10.26
C LYS A 196 17.01 -28.57 10.69
N ARG A 197 17.56 -27.64 9.86
CA ARG A 197 18.90 -27.08 10.09
C ARG A 197 18.87 -25.89 11.04
N TYR A 198 17.82 -25.07 10.95
CA TYR A 198 17.72 -23.82 11.69
C TYR A 198 16.65 -23.85 12.76
N ASN A 199 15.89 -24.96 12.90
CA ASN A 199 14.81 -25.12 13.85
C ASN A 199 13.74 -24.00 13.72
N LEU A 200 13.46 -23.60 12.46
CA LEU A 200 12.45 -22.59 12.14
C LEU A 200 11.15 -23.30 11.80
N HIS A 201 10.05 -22.88 12.40
CA HIS A 201 8.75 -23.53 12.27
C HIS A 201 7.64 -22.59 11.82
N ILE A 202 6.68 -23.15 11.04
CA ILE A 202 5.50 -22.41 10.63
C ILE A 202 4.59 -22.16 11.82
N LYS A 203 4.17 -20.90 12.00
CA LYS A 203 3.14 -20.49 12.95
C LYS A 203 1.85 -20.13 12.22
N LYS A 204 0.80 -20.87 12.47
CA LYS A 204 -0.57 -20.49 12.08
C LYS A 204 -1.23 -19.71 13.20
N PHE A 205 -1.96 -18.68 12.80
CA PHE A 205 -2.62 -17.78 13.76
C PHE A 205 -4.12 -18.03 13.82
N SER A 206 -4.68 -17.70 14.96
CA SER A 206 -6.11 -17.54 15.16
C SER A 206 -6.42 -16.10 15.58
N LYS A 207 -7.68 -15.71 15.50
CA LYS A 207 -8.14 -14.42 16.02
C LYS A 207 -7.77 -14.22 17.50
N LYS A 208 -7.78 -15.30 18.30
CA LYS A 208 -7.38 -15.28 19.70
C LYS A 208 -5.90 -14.96 19.87
N ASP A 209 -5.04 -15.55 19.06
CA ASP A 209 -3.59 -15.30 19.11
C ASP A 209 -3.29 -13.84 18.82
N VAL A 210 -3.93 -13.24 17.82
CA VAL A 210 -3.69 -11.85 17.44
C VAL A 210 -4.15 -10.86 18.49
N TYR A 211 -5.39 -11.00 19.01
CA TYR A 211 -5.95 -10.03 19.95
C TYR A 211 -5.59 -10.29 21.41
N LYS A 212 -5.53 -11.56 21.84
CA LYS A 212 -5.31 -11.94 23.24
C LYS A 212 -3.92 -12.53 23.49
N GLY A 213 -3.35 -13.19 22.50
CA GLY A 213 -2.02 -13.80 22.59
C GLY A 213 -0.87 -12.83 22.29
N GLY A 214 -1.17 -11.55 22.00
CA GLY A 214 -0.14 -10.53 21.75
C GLY A 214 0.53 -10.60 20.37
N TYR A 215 0.16 -11.56 19.51
CA TYR A 215 0.78 -11.70 18.19
C TYR A 215 0.51 -10.52 17.27
N GLY A 216 -0.62 -9.82 17.40
CA GLY A 216 -0.87 -8.60 16.63
C GLY A 216 0.27 -7.59 16.78
N LEU A 217 0.66 -7.31 18.01
CA LEU A 217 1.77 -6.40 18.30
C LEU A 217 3.12 -6.98 17.84
N LYS A 218 3.38 -8.28 18.08
CA LYS A 218 4.61 -8.96 17.63
C LYS A 218 4.78 -8.88 16.10
N ILE A 219 3.70 -9.09 15.33
CA ILE A 219 3.70 -9.02 13.85
C ILE A 219 4.12 -7.62 13.39
N PHE A 220 3.50 -6.57 13.89
CA PHE A 220 3.81 -5.22 13.44
C PHE A 220 5.18 -4.71 13.95
N ARG A 221 5.65 -5.16 15.10
CA ARG A 221 7.03 -4.91 15.55
C ARG A 221 8.05 -5.60 14.65
N LEU A 222 7.76 -6.84 14.22
CA LEU A 222 8.57 -7.53 13.22
C LEU A 222 8.59 -6.76 11.89
N ILE A 223 7.45 -6.21 11.43
CA ILE A 223 7.39 -5.38 10.23
C ILE A 223 8.23 -4.12 10.41
N ASN A 224 8.14 -3.43 11.56
CA ASN A 224 8.99 -2.29 11.86
C ASN A 224 10.48 -2.62 11.73
N GLU A 225 10.89 -3.77 12.26
CA GLU A 225 12.28 -4.23 12.20
C GLU A 225 12.72 -4.63 10.78
N ALA A 226 11.86 -5.34 10.06
CA ALA A 226 12.14 -5.81 8.71
C ALA A 226 12.21 -4.66 7.69
N PHE A 227 11.44 -3.59 7.91
CA PHE A 227 11.31 -2.47 6.96
C PHE A 227 12.08 -1.22 7.35
N LYS A 228 12.76 -1.24 8.50
CA LYS A 228 13.44 -0.04 9.05
C LYS A 228 14.40 0.65 8.08
N ASP A 229 15.01 -0.09 7.18
CA ASP A 229 16.02 0.40 6.23
C ASP A 229 15.44 0.64 4.82
N LEU A 230 14.11 0.45 4.63
CA LEU A 230 13.45 0.76 3.37
C LEU A 230 13.28 2.27 3.20
N TYR A 231 13.40 2.73 1.97
CA TYR A 231 13.26 4.13 1.59
C TYR A 231 11.96 4.74 2.13
N GLY A 232 12.08 5.91 2.77
CA GLY A 232 10.93 6.64 3.29
C GLY A 232 10.26 6.04 4.53
N TYR A 233 10.62 4.80 4.93
CA TYR A 233 9.98 4.11 6.04
C TYR A 233 10.14 4.83 7.38
N SER A 234 9.03 4.98 8.10
CA SER A 234 8.99 5.44 9.48
C SER A 234 8.28 4.43 10.38
N GLU A 235 8.90 4.11 11.52
CA GLU A 235 8.37 3.10 12.42
C GLU A 235 6.98 3.44 12.94
N MET A 236 6.10 2.44 12.95
CA MET A 236 4.74 2.56 13.47
C MET A 236 4.75 2.63 14.99
N SER A 237 4.00 3.55 15.58
CA SER A 237 3.72 3.58 17.01
C SER A 237 2.74 2.47 17.42
N ASP A 238 2.73 2.09 18.70
CA ASP A 238 1.79 1.08 19.22
C ASP A 238 0.31 1.49 18.96
N LYS A 239 0.02 2.79 18.93
CA LYS A 239 -1.32 3.30 18.61
C LYS A 239 -1.67 3.07 17.13
N GLN A 240 -0.73 3.32 16.20
CA GLN A 240 -0.90 3.00 14.78
C GLN A 240 -1.06 1.49 14.58
N ILE A 241 -0.21 0.68 15.23
CA ILE A 241 -0.29 -0.79 15.17
C ILE A 241 -1.68 -1.27 15.58
N LYS A 242 -2.22 -0.76 16.69
CA LYS A 242 -3.57 -1.09 17.14
C LYS A 242 -4.62 -0.69 16.08
N GLN A 243 -4.50 0.49 15.51
CA GLN A 243 -5.39 0.98 14.46
C GLN A 243 -5.37 0.08 13.23
N TYR A 244 -4.19 -0.36 12.78
CA TYR A 244 -4.05 -1.28 11.66
C TYR A 244 -4.60 -2.67 11.96
N ILE A 245 -4.37 -3.21 13.17
CA ILE A 245 -4.97 -4.48 13.60
C ILE A 245 -6.50 -4.39 13.51
N ASP A 246 -7.11 -3.34 14.06
CA ASP A 246 -8.57 -3.17 14.08
C ASP A 246 -9.13 -2.98 12.65
N MET A 247 -8.41 -2.30 11.77
CA MET A 247 -8.81 -2.07 10.37
C MET A 247 -8.72 -3.35 9.52
N TRP A 248 -7.61 -4.08 9.60
CA TRP A 248 -7.33 -5.20 8.70
C TRP A 248 -7.88 -6.54 9.17
N MET A 249 -8.01 -6.74 10.48
CA MET A 249 -8.44 -8.01 11.06
C MET A 249 -9.77 -8.55 10.52
N PRO A 250 -10.79 -7.72 10.23
CA PRO A 250 -12.04 -8.21 9.64
C PRO A 250 -11.88 -8.81 8.23
N LEU A 251 -10.82 -8.45 7.51
CA LEU A 251 -10.54 -8.87 6.13
C LEU A 251 -9.67 -10.14 6.07
N VAL A 252 -8.98 -10.48 7.17
CA VAL A 252 -8.00 -11.57 7.21
C VAL A 252 -8.67 -12.95 7.23
N ASP A 253 -8.22 -13.83 6.34
CA ASP A 253 -8.37 -15.29 6.46
C ASP A 253 -7.05 -15.86 6.98
N PHE A 254 -7.03 -16.40 8.19
CA PHE A 254 -5.81 -16.91 8.83
C PHE A 254 -5.15 -18.07 8.11
N ASN A 255 -5.86 -18.77 7.21
CA ASN A 255 -5.23 -19.74 6.33
C ASN A 255 -4.28 -19.09 5.31
N LEU A 256 -4.52 -17.81 5.00
CA LEU A 256 -3.71 -17.01 4.07
C LEU A 256 -2.68 -16.14 4.79
N VAL A 257 -2.41 -16.43 6.06
CA VAL A 257 -1.36 -15.78 6.88
C VAL A 257 -0.42 -16.84 7.42
N THR A 258 0.88 -16.61 7.28
CA THR A 258 1.93 -17.51 7.74
C THR A 258 2.95 -16.76 8.56
N GLY A 259 3.17 -17.16 9.80
CA GLY A 259 4.30 -16.76 10.62
C GLY A 259 5.43 -17.79 10.56
N ILE A 260 6.63 -17.36 10.86
CA ILE A 260 7.79 -18.23 11.11
C ILE A 260 8.33 -17.92 12.49
N GLU A 261 8.47 -18.95 13.31
CA GLU A 261 9.05 -18.88 14.65
C GLU A 261 10.42 -19.55 14.69
N ASP A 262 11.37 -18.98 15.44
CA ASP A 262 12.63 -19.62 15.78
C ASP A 262 12.50 -20.35 17.12
N TRP A 263 12.46 -21.66 17.10
CA TRP A 263 12.31 -22.51 18.27
C TRP A 263 13.62 -22.70 19.05
N ASN A 264 14.72 -22.11 18.60
CA ASN A 264 15.95 -22.05 19.41
C ASN A 264 15.85 -20.95 20.48
N THR A 265 14.91 -20.01 20.34
CA THR A 265 14.67 -18.97 21.32
C THR A 265 13.68 -19.44 22.40
N PRO A 266 13.83 -19.02 23.68
CA PRO A 266 12.95 -19.47 24.76
C PRO A 266 11.47 -19.21 24.55
N ASP A 267 11.14 -18.08 23.87
CA ASP A 267 9.76 -17.63 23.63
C ASP A 267 9.24 -17.93 22.23
N HIS A 268 9.96 -18.77 21.48
CA HIS A 268 9.68 -19.05 20.08
C HIS A 268 9.47 -17.73 19.30
N GLU A 269 10.54 -16.99 19.15
CA GLU A 269 10.51 -15.65 18.58
C GLU A 269 9.94 -15.66 17.15
N LEU A 270 8.98 -14.75 16.88
CA LEU A 270 8.44 -14.56 15.54
C LEU A 270 9.48 -13.81 14.69
N ILE A 271 10.03 -14.49 13.68
CA ILE A 271 11.13 -13.97 12.83
C ILE A 271 10.69 -13.68 11.40
N GLY A 272 9.50 -14.14 11.02
CA GLY A 272 8.97 -13.93 9.69
C GLY A 272 7.45 -13.90 9.67
N ILE A 273 6.90 -13.14 8.73
CA ILE A 273 5.46 -13.01 8.50
C ILE A 273 5.16 -12.84 7.01
N GLY A 274 4.17 -13.58 6.52
CA GLY A 274 3.53 -13.37 5.22
C GLY A 274 2.04 -13.19 5.41
N ILE A 275 1.51 -12.06 4.93
CA ILE A 275 0.09 -11.72 5.00
C ILE A 275 -0.44 -11.56 3.59
N THR A 276 -1.42 -12.37 3.23
CA THR A 276 -2.08 -12.30 1.92
C THR A 276 -3.59 -12.30 2.09
N ILE A 277 -4.30 -11.71 1.15
CA ILE A 277 -5.78 -11.65 1.17
C ILE A 277 -6.35 -11.94 -0.22
N PRO A 278 -7.55 -12.52 -0.33
CA PRO A 278 -8.25 -12.57 -1.61
C PRO A 278 -8.46 -11.15 -2.15
N SER A 279 -8.10 -10.89 -3.41
CA SER A 279 -8.20 -9.55 -3.98
C SER A 279 -9.60 -8.98 -3.89
N LEU A 280 -9.70 -7.76 -3.38
CA LEU A 280 -10.94 -7.00 -3.26
C LEU A 280 -11.19 -6.06 -4.43
N ALA A 281 -10.24 -5.87 -5.35
CA ALA A 281 -10.31 -4.88 -6.43
C ALA A 281 -11.65 -4.89 -7.17
N ARG A 282 -12.08 -6.06 -7.68
CA ARG A 282 -13.37 -6.20 -8.39
C ARG A 282 -14.60 -6.03 -7.50
N ALA A 283 -14.49 -6.27 -6.21
CA ALA A 283 -15.57 -6.05 -5.25
C ALA A 283 -15.71 -4.54 -4.96
N LEU A 284 -14.58 -3.86 -4.77
CA LEU A 284 -14.53 -2.41 -4.50
C LEU A 284 -15.06 -1.59 -5.69
N GLN A 285 -14.76 -1.99 -6.93
CA GLN A 285 -15.34 -1.36 -8.14
C GLN A 285 -16.88 -1.38 -8.15
N LYS A 286 -17.49 -2.37 -7.49
CA LYS A 286 -18.96 -2.50 -7.38
C LYS A 286 -19.55 -1.72 -6.19
N CYS A 287 -18.69 -1.21 -5.31
CA CYS A 287 -19.12 -0.36 -4.19
C CYS A 287 -19.38 1.06 -4.69
N ARG A 288 -20.65 1.51 -4.67
CA ARG A 288 -21.00 2.84 -5.12
C ARG A 288 -20.21 3.91 -4.36
N ARG A 289 -19.27 4.60 -5.03
CA ARG A 289 -18.36 5.59 -4.42
C ARG A 289 -17.69 5.05 -3.14
N GLY A 290 -17.16 3.84 -3.20
CA GLY A 290 -16.49 3.20 -2.07
C GLY A 290 -17.34 2.90 -0.84
N ARG A 291 -18.69 3.00 -0.93
CA ARG A 291 -19.58 2.83 0.22
C ARG A 291 -20.08 1.39 0.34
N LEU A 292 -20.02 0.84 1.54
CA LEU A 292 -20.50 -0.52 1.82
C LEU A 292 -22.05 -0.59 1.83
N LEU A 293 -22.73 0.47 2.23
CA LEU A 293 -24.18 0.51 2.25
C LEU A 293 -24.75 1.20 0.98
N PRO A 294 -25.92 0.75 0.48
CA PRO A 294 -26.74 -0.36 1.00
C PRO A 294 -26.26 -1.75 0.59
N PHE A 295 -25.54 -1.96 -0.54
CA PHE A 295 -25.24 -3.28 -1.10
C PHE A 295 -23.74 -3.56 -1.33
N GLY A 296 -22.86 -2.58 -1.14
CA GLY A 296 -21.41 -2.72 -1.34
C GLY A 296 -20.80 -3.82 -0.45
N TRP A 297 -21.24 -3.91 0.80
CA TRP A 297 -20.78 -4.94 1.75
C TRP A 297 -20.94 -6.37 1.19
N TRP A 298 -21.99 -6.63 0.42
CA TRP A 298 -22.22 -7.95 -0.15
C TRP A 298 -21.15 -8.35 -1.16
N HIS A 299 -20.67 -7.40 -1.97
CA HIS A 299 -19.59 -7.67 -2.92
C HIS A 299 -18.28 -8.00 -2.19
N VAL A 300 -17.97 -7.30 -1.10
CA VAL A 300 -16.79 -7.56 -0.26
C VAL A 300 -16.92 -8.93 0.42
N VAL A 301 -18.06 -9.23 1.02
CA VAL A 301 -18.31 -10.55 1.64
C VAL A 301 -18.20 -11.68 0.61
N ARG A 302 -18.71 -11.49 -0.62
CA ARG A 302 -18.56 -12.49 -1.69
C ARG A 302 -17.11 -12.75 -2.04
N ALA A 303 -16.28 -11.73 -2.10
CA ALA A 303 -14.86 -11.89 -2.38
C ALA A 303 -14.15 -12.64 -1.23
N LEU A 304 -14.35 -12.22 0.01
CA LEU A 304 -13.65 -12.75 1.18
C LEU A 304 -14.17 -14.11 1.65
N LYS A 305 -15.50 -14.26 1.80
CA LYS A 305 -16.09 -15.48 2.40
C LYS A 305 -16.46 -16.54 1.36
N PHE A 306 -16.98 -16.11 0.22
CA PHE A 306 -17.36 -17.04 -0.85
C PHE A 306 -16.27 -17.17 -1.92
N ARG A 307 -15.12 -16.51 -1.73
CA ARG A 307 -13.92 -16.61 -2.57
C ARG A 307 -14.22 -16.42 -4.06
N LYS A 308 -15.05 -15.43 -4.37
CA LYS A 308 -15.43 -15.08 -5.75
C LYS A 308 -14.40 -14.13 -6.40
N THR A 309 -13.12 -14.46 -6.20
CA THR A 309 -11.96 -13.86 -6.86
C THR A 309 -10.98 -14.95 -7.25
N LYS A 310 -10.21 -14.71 -8.30
CA LYS A 310 -9.17 -15.60 -8.81
C LYS A 310 -7.77 -15.10 -8.42
N ILE A 311 -7.70 -13.97 -7.74
CA ILE A 311 -6.47 -13.25 -7.42
C ILE A 311 -6.29 -13.20 -5.91
N VAL A 312 -5.06 -13.41 -5.46
CA VAL A 312 -4.62 -13.14 -4.09
C VAL A 312 -3.65 -11.96 -4.10
N ASP A 313 -3.92 -10.95 -3.28
CA ASP A 313 -3.04 -9.81 -3.07
C ASP A 313 -2.01 -10.20 -2.00
N LEU A 314 -0.71 -10.13 -2.34
CA LEU A 314 0.42 -10.43 -1.45
C LEU A 314 0.75 -9.17 -0.65
N MET A 315 0.01 -8.91 0.42
CA MET A 315 -0.02 -7.62 1.11
C MET A 315 1.27 -7.24 1.80
N LEU A 316 1.82 -8.14 2.61
CA LEU A 316 3.02 -7.89 3.39
C LEU A 316 3.84 -9.17 3.51
N ILE A 317 5.14 -9.05 3.30
CA ILE A 317 6.11 -10.07 3.61
C ILE A 317 7.27 -9.42 4.35
N GLY A 318 7.59 -9.92 5.53
CA GLY A 318 8.69 -9.42 6.34
C GLY A 318 9.44 -10.59 6.99
N ILE A 319 10.76 -10.53 6.93
CA ILE A 319 11.66 -11.46 7.61
C ILE A 319 12.74 -10.62 8.28
N LYS A 320 13.09 -10.93 9.52
CA LYS A 320 14.17 -10.26 10.22
C LYS A 320 15.48 -10.31 9.43
N PRO A 321 16.26 -9.21 9.37
CA PRO A 321 17.46 -9.12 8.54
C PRO A 321 18.44 -10.27 8.74
N GLU A 322 18.63 -10.76 9.97
CA GLU A 322 19.55 -11.87 10.30
C GLU A 322 19.11 -13.24 9.80
N TYR A 323 17.88 -13.35 9.26
CA TYR A 323 17.32 -14.57 8.68
C TYR A 323 17.18 -14.52 7.15
N HIS A 324 17.51 -13.40 6.49
CA HIS A 324 17.31 -13.21 5.04
C HIS A 324 17.95 -14.32 4.19
N ASN A 325 19.14 -14.79 4.54
CA ASN A 325 19.87 -15.78 3.73
C ASN A 325 19.66 -17.23 4.19
N LYS A 326 18.71 -17.48 5.10
CA LYS A 326 18.44 -18.83 5.62
C LYS A 326 17.35 -19.57 4.84
N GLY A 327 16.74 -18.95 3.82
CA GLY A 327 15.67 -19.57 3.02
C GLY A 327 14.30 -19.64 3.73
N ALA A 328 14.08 -18.79 4.74
CA ALA A 328 12.85 -18.77 5.53
C ALA A 328 11.60 -18.51 4.69
N ASN A 329 11.70 -17.75 3.59
CA ASN A 329 10.60 -17.54 2.65
C ASN A 329 10.07 -18.83 2.01
N ALA A 330 10.92 -19.86 1.87
CA ALA A 330 10.45 -21.15 1.35
C ALA A 330 9.41 -21.82 2.28
N LEU A 331 9.51 -21.63 3.59
CA LEU A 331 8.49 -22.08 4.54
C LEU A 331 7.14 -21.38 4.29
N MET A 332 7.17 -20.06 4.03
CA MET A 332 5.94 -19.31 3.74
C MET A 332 5.24 -19.81 2.48
N PHE A 333 5.99 -20.00 1.38
CA PHE A 333 5.42 -20.49 0.13
C PHE A 333 4.94 -21.92 0.23
N ALA A 334 5.68 -22.79 0.93
CA ALA A 334 5.27 -24.16 1.18
C ALA A 334 3.94 -24.26 1.96
N ASP A 335 3.66 -23.30 2.85
CA ASP A 335 2.41 -23.24 3.60
C ASP A 335 1.26 -22.56 2.82
N LEU A 336 1.55 -21.46 2.11
CA LEU A 336 0.50 -20.64 1.48
C LEU A 336 0.01 -21.18 0.15
N ILE A 337 0.88 -21.74 -0.72
CA ILE A 337 0.51 -22.23 -2.05
C ILE A 337 -0.59 -23.27 -1.99
N PRO A 338 -0.58 -24.29 -1.09
CA PRO A 338 -1.70 -25.26 -0.95
C PRO A 338 -3.04 -24.60 -0.64
N TRP A 339 -3.04 -23.51 0.12
CA TRP A 339 -4.27 -22.77 0.40
C TRP A 339 -4.75 -21.97 -0.80
N TYR A 340 -3.85 -21.40 -1.60
CA TYR A 340 -4.20 -20.72 -2.86
C TYR A 340 -4.86 -21.70 -3.83
N GLN A 341 -4.26 -22.89 -4.01
CA GLN A 341 -4.81 -23.97 -4.84
C GLN A 341 -6.18 -24.43 -4.34
N LYS A 342 -6.31 -24.73 -3.04
CA LYS A 342 -7.58 -25.13 -2.41
C LYS A 342 -8.68 -24.08 -2.58
N TYR A 343 -8.31 -22.81 -2.64
CA TYR A 343 -9.26 -21.70 -2.81
C TYR A 343 -9.56 -21.40 -4.28
N GLY A 344 -8.91 -22.08 -5.21
CA GLY A 344 -9.08 -21.87 -6.65
C GLY A 344 -8.56 -20.52 -7.11
N LEU A 345 -7.54 -20.00 -6.43
CA LEU A 345 -6.83 -18.78 -6.84
C LEU A 345 -5.88 -19.13 -7.99
N GLU A 346 -5.83 -18.28 -8.99
CA GLU A 346 -5.05 -18.50 -10.21
C GLU A 346 -3.80 -17.61 -10.26
N TRP A 347 -3.86 -16.45 -9.57
CA TRP A 347 -2.82 -15.43 -9.64
C TRP A 347 -2.53 -14.82 -8.27
N GLY A 348 -1.25 -14.64 -7.97
CA GLY A 348 -0.76 -13.75 -6.94
C GLY A 348 -0.42 -12.39 -7.53
N GLU A 349 -0.72 -11.32 -6.83
CA GLU A 349 -0.40 -9.93 -7.17
C GLU A 349 0.53 -9.38 -6.10
N SER A 350 1.79 -9.04 -6.48
CA SER A 350 2.67 -8.38 -5.52
C SER A 350 2.19 -6.96 -5.25
N GLN A 351 2.57 -6.41 -4.10
CA GLN A 351 2.45 -4.98 -3.87
C GLN A 351 3.69 -4.28 -4.46
N VAL A 352 3.78 -2.97 -4.24
CA VAL A 352 4.91 -2.16 -4.70
C VAL A 352 6.22 -2.67 -4.08
N GLU A 353 7.18 -2.99 -4.93
CA GLU A 353 8.53 -3.41 -4.55
C GLU A 353 9.52 -2.40 -5.10
N MET A 354 10.41 -1.88 -4.27
CA MET A 354 11.46 -0.98 -4.75
C MET A 354 12.26 -1.66 -5.86
N GLU A 355 12.49 -0.96 -6.98
CA GLU A 355 13.28 -1.47 -8.12
C GLU A 355 14.67 -1.97 -7.67
N THR A 356 15.23 -1.34 -6.64
CA THR A 356 16.55 -1.68 -6.09
C THR A 356 16.54 -2.78 -5.04
N ASN A 357 15.35 -3.29 -4.64
CA ASN A 357 15.24 -4.33 -3.61
C ASN A 357 15.38 -5.75 -4.19
N GLU A 358 16.60 -6.07 -4.64
CA GLU A 358 16.93 -7.39 -5.22
C GLU A 358 16.61 -8.56 -4.28
N LYS A 359 16.62 -8.35 -2.96
CA LYS A 359 16.32 -9.39 -1.96
C LYS A 359 14.85 -9.82 -2.01
N VAL A 360 13.94 -8.87 -2.14
CA VAL A 360 12.51 -9.16 -2.26
C VAL A 360 12.21 -9.73 -3.64
N GLN A 361 12.73 -9.14 -4.70
CA GLN A 361 12.54 -9.64 -6.07
C GLN A 361 13.16 -11.06 -6.26
N GLY A 362 14.29 -11.35 -5.61
CA GLY A 362 14.92 -12.66 -5.63
C GLY A 362 14.06 -13.79 -5.05
N GLN A 363 13.01 -13.50 -4.27
CA GLN A 363 12.09 -14.53 -3.78
C GLN A 363 11.24 -15.14 -4.90
N TRP A 364 11.01 -14.42 -5.99
CA TRP A 364 10.23 -14.88 -7.15
C TRP A 364 11.02 -15.75 -8.11
N GLN A 365 12.35 -15.86 -7.98
CA GLN A 365 13.25 -16.53 -8.94
C GLN A 365 12.90 -18.00 -9.25
N TYR A 366 12.10 -18.66 -8.41
CA TYR A 366 11.67 -20.04 -8.59
C TYR A 366 10.18 -20.20 -8.89
N LEU A 367 9.48 -19.09 -9.04
CA LEU A 367 8.09 -19.02 -9.49
C LEU A 367 8.06 -18.29 -10.83
N ASP A 368 7.18 -18.74 -11.70
CA ASP A 368 6.87 -17.94 -12.87
C ASP A 368 6.33 -16.58 -12.40
N HIS A 369 6.82 -15.50 -12.98
CA HIS A 369 6.37 -14.17 -12.64
C HIS A 369 6.48 -13.25 -13.85
N VAL A 370 5.60 -12.27 -13.90
CA VAL A 370 5.55 -11.27 -14.97
C VAL A 370 5.55 -9.89 -14.32
N HIS A 371 6.55 -9.07 -14.62
CA HIS A 371 6.50 -7.65 -14.32
C HIS A 371 5.37 -7.03 -15.15
N HIS A 372 4.41 -6.39 -14.52
CA HIS A 372 3.22 -5.91 -15.22
C HIS A 372 2.79 -4.48 -14.87
N LYS A 373 3.39 -3.88 -13.84
CA LYS A 373 3.20 -2.47 -13.51
C LYS A 373 4.50 -1.85 -12.99
N SER A 374 4.73 -0.58 -13.31
CA SER A 374 5.80 0.24 -12.74
C SER A 374 5.23 1.54 -12.19
N ARG A 375 5.86 2.05 -11.12
CA ARG A 375 5.50 3.29 -10.48
C ARG A 375 6.72 4.13 -10.20
N ARG A 376 6.50 5.43 -10.02
CA ARG A 376 7.57 6.38 -9.69
C ARG A 376 7.11 7.38 -8.65
N CYS A 377 7.96 7.61 -7.66
CA CYS A 377 7.95 8.84 -6.88
C CYS A 377 8.87 9.87 -7.55
N TYR A 378 8.39 11.07 -7.62
CA TYR A 378 9.10 12.22 -8.18
C TYR A 378 9.54 13.15 -7.07
N ARG A 379 10.67 13.84 -7.30
CA ARG A 379 11.21 14.86 -6.40
C ARG A 379 11.50 16.15 -7.19
N LYS A 380 11.33 17.29 -6.50
CA LYS A 380 11.71 18.60 -7.02
C LYS A 380 12.21 19.47 -5.87
N SER A 381 13.20 20.33 -6.11
CA SER A 381 13.61 21.38 -5.16
C SER A 381 12.58 22.49 -5.12
N LEU A 382 12.33 23.05 -3.91
CA LEU A 382 11.38 24.12 -3.64
C LEU A 382 12.01 25.53 -3.79
#